data_13abb2ada844875412f36cc1f056df15
#
_entry.id   13abb2ada844875412f36cc1f056df15
#
_cell.length_a   1.000
_cell.length_b   1.000
_cell.length_c   1.000
_cell.angle_alpha   90.00
_cell.angle_beta   90.00
_cell.angle_gamma   90.00
#
_symmetry.space_group_name_H-M   'P 1'
#
loop_
_entity.id
_entity.type
_entity.pdbx_description
1 polymer ?
#
loop_
_entity_poly.entity_id
_entity_poly.type
_entity_poly.pdbx_seq_one_letter_code
_entity_poly.pdbx_strand_id
1 'polypeptide(L)'
;LGRVKSYLDYGAFTPIQVAATAALNGPQDCVAEIRATYKHRRDVLVDSMARAGWDIPSPPASMFAWSPIPEKFRHLGSMGFATLLLEKADVAVAPGIGFGEYGDGHVRIGLVENEQRIRQAARNVKRLMQNADQIIAEYEDRLGISASVVPHPSAKQTSGAGRT
;
A
#
# COMPACT_ATOMS: atom_id res chain seq x y z
N LEU A 1 -9.78 -9.79 29.13
CA LEU A 1 -8.49 -9.29 28.61
C LEU A 1 -7.50 -9.05 29.75
N GLY A 2 -7.78 -8.25 30.79
CA GLY A 2 -6.86 -7.91 31.87
C GLY A 2 -6.27 -9.16 32.58
N ARG A 3 -7.08 -10.17 32.85
CA ARG A 3 -6.63 -11.42 33.49
C ARG A 3 -5.64 -12.20 32.60
N VAL A 4 -5.87 -12.25 31.28
CA VAL A 4 -4.95 -12.91 30.33
C VAL A 4 -3.66 -12.09 30.24
N LYS A 5 -3.77 -10.79 30.12
CA LYS A 5 -2.61 -9.87 30.05
C LYS A 5 -1.70 -10.00 31.28
N SER A 6 -2.26 -10.13 32.49
CA SER A 6 -1.48 -10.24 33.73
C SER A 6 -0.64 -11.53 33.82
N TYR A 7 -0.95 -12.55 33.01
CA TYR A 7 -0.13 -13.76 32.88
C TYR A 7 0.88 -13.69 31.73
N LEU A 8 0.64 -12.84 30.71
CA LEU A 8 1.52 -12.70 29.55
C LEU A 8 2.67 -11.71 29.81
N ASP A 9 2.42 -10.68 30.57
CA ASP A 9 3.44 -9.73 31.00
C ASP A 9 3.20 -9.31 32.46
N TYR A 10 4.29 -9.08 33.20
CA TYR A 10 4.24 -8.60 34.60
C TYR A 10 4.06 -7.07 34.69
N GLY A 11 3.65 -6.43 33.61
CA GLY A 11 3.48 -5.00 33.46
C GLY A 11 4.53 -4.37 32.55
N ALA A 12 4.17 -3.23 31.95
CA ALA A 12 5.08 -2.50 31.09
C ALA A 12 6.20 -1.84 31.93
N PHE A 13 7.39 -1.70 31.36
CA PHE A 13 8.51 -1.01 31.95
C PHE A 13 8.10 0.40 32.39
N THR A 14 8.32 0.74 33.68
CA THR A 14 7.81 1.98 34.29
C THR A 14 8.14 3.26 33.51
N PRO A 15 9.36 3.47 32.97
CA PRO A 15 9.65 4.65 32.16
C PRO A 15 8.74 4.79 30.91
N ILE A 16 8.33 3.69 30.29
CA ILE A 16 7.38 3.72 29.16
C ILE A 16 5.98 4.16 29.64
N GLN A 17 5.54 3.72 30.82
CA GLN A 17 4.28 4.16 31.41
C GLN A 17 4.29 5.66 31.73
N VAL A 18 5.40 6.17 32.27
CA VAL A 18 5.58 7.60 32.54
C VAL A 18 5.56 8.41 31.24
N ALA A 19 6.29 7.93 30.21
CA ALA A 19 6.32 8.56 28.90
C ALA A 19 4.91 8.59 28.27
N ALA A 20 4.16 7.49 28.33
CA ALA A 20 2.77 7.42 27.83
C ALA A 20 1.85 8.39 28.60
N THR A 21 2.00 8.47 29.92
CA THR A 21 1.24 9.42 30.75
C THR A 21 1.54 10.86 30.35
N ALA A 22 2.81 11.20 30.14
CA ALA A 22 3.23 12.53 29.70
C ALA A 22 2.69 12.85 28.29
N ALA A 23 2.74 11.88 27.37
CA ALA A 23 2.23 12.04 26.01
C ALA A 23 0.71 12.26 25.97
N LEU A 24 -0.05 11.57 26.83
CA LEU A 24 -1.52 11.67 26.87
C LEU A 24 -2.02 12.94 27.58
N ASN A 25 -1.30 13.42 28.60
CA ASN A 25 -1.72 14.57 29.41
C ASN A 25 -1.00 15.87 29.06
N GLY A 26 0.05 15.80 28.23
CA GLY A 26 0.82 16.95 27.77
C GLY A 26 0.16 17.71 26.62
N PRO A 27 0.81 18.77 26.12
CA PRO A 27 0.33 19.53 24.97
C PRO A 27 0.11 18.63 23.74
N GLN A 28 -0.99 18.87 23.02
CA GLN A 28 -1.40 18.07 21.85
C GLN A 28 -1.14 18.77 20.50
N ASP A 29 -0.45 19.91 20.49
CA ASP A 29 -0.20 20.71 19.27
C ASP A 29 0.55 19.89 18.21
N CYS A 30 1.49 19.04 18.64
CA CYS A 30 2.23 18.13 17.74
C CYS A 30 1.31 17.16 16.96
N VAL A 31 0.17 16.78 17.54
CA VAL A 31 -0.81 15.91 16.88
C VAL A 31 -1.45 16.64 15.68
N ALA A 32 -1.79 17.92 15.87
CA ALA A 32 -2.35 18.74 14.79
C ALA A 32 -1.34 18.95 13.65
N GLU A 33 -0.06 19.21 13.98
CA GLU A 33 1.02 19.38 13.02
C GLU A 33 1.30 18.09 12.23
N ILE A 34 1.38 16.94 12.91
CA ILE A 34 1.57 15.63 12.28
C ILE A 34 0.40 15.31 11.35
N ARG A 35 -0.84 15.54 11.79
CA ARG A 35 -2.03 15.34 10.95
C ARG A 35 -2.01 16.21 9.70
N ALA A 36 -1.65 17.47 9.82
CA ALA A 36 -1.53 18.38 8.68
C ALA A 36 -0.46 17.88 7.69
N THR A 37 0.69 17.43 8.19
CA THR A 37 1.79 16.88 7.37
C THR A 37 1.32 15.66 6.58
N TYR A 38 0.70 14.67 7.24
CA TYR A 38 0.23 13.46 6.56
C TYR A 38 -0.93 13.74 5.59
N LYS A 39 -1.84 14.66 5.96
CA LYS A 39 -2.88 15.11 5.05
C LYS A 39 -2.31 15.71 3.78
N HIS A 40 -1.32 16.59 3.91
CA HIS A 40 -0.66 17.21 2.76
C HIS A 40 0.03 16.17 1.87
N ARG A 41 0.81 15.25 2.45
CA ARG A 41 1.48 14.17 1.72
C ARG A 41 0.49 13.26 1.00
N ARG A 42 -0.64 12.93 1.64
CA ARG A 42 -1.73 12.17 1.02
C ARG A 42 -2.27 12.87 -0.21
N ASP A 43 -2.61 14.16 -0.05
CA ASP A 43 -3.21 14.95 -1.13
C ASP A 43 -2.23 15.05 -2.32
N VAL A 44 -0.92 15.29 -2.04
CA VAL A 44 0.13 15.28 -3.07
C VAL A 44 0.29 13.91 -3.74
N LEU A 45 0.22 12.80 -2.98
CA LEU A 45 0.28 11.46 -3.56
C LEU A 45 -0.87 11.22 -4.52
N VAL A 46 -2.11 11.40 -4.05
CA VAL A 46 -3.33 11.12 -4.82
C VAL A 46 -3.33 11.95 -6.11
N ASP A 47 -3.12 13.25 -6.01
CA ASP A 47 -3.09 14.15 -7.16
C ASP A 47 -1.96 13.82 -8.17
N SER A 48 -0.79 13.47 -7.66
CA SER A 48 0.36 13.21 -8.53
C SER A 48 0.26 11.86 -9.23
N MET A 49 -0.28 10.84 -8.56
CA MET A 49 -0.49 9.51 -9.13
C MET A 49 -1.65 9.51 -10.13
N ALA A 50 -2.74 10.24 -9.88
CA ALA A 50 -3.80 10.42 -10.86
C ALA A 50 -3.28 11.02 -12.17
N ARG A 51 -2.42 12.05 -12.09
CA ARG A 51 -1.73 12.63 -13.28
C ARG A 51 -0.74 11.68 -13.94
N ALA A 52 -0.29 10.66 -13.23
CA ALA A 52 0.56 9.60 -13.76
C ALA A 52 -0.23 8.46 -14.41
N GLY A 53 -1.57 8.47 -14.31
CA GLY A 53 -2.45 7.42 -14.82
C GLY A 53 -2.72 6.29 -13.82
N TRP A 54 -2.50 6.55 -12.53
CA TRP A 54 -2.80 5.60 -11.46
C TRP A 54 -3.75 6.24 -10.44
N ASP A 55 -5.02 5.89 -10.51
CA ASP A 55 -6.03 6.35 -9.58
C ASP A 55 -5.91 5.62 -8.23
N ILE A 56 -5.55 6.37 -7.20
CA ILE A 56 -5.43 5.88 -5.84
C ILE A 56 -6.57 6.46 -5.01
N PRO A 57 -7.43 5.63 -4.40
CA PRO A 57 -8.46 6.11 -3.49
C PRO A 57 -7.84 6.90 -2.33
N SER A 58 -8.38 8.10 -2.07
CA SER A 58 -7.87 8.94 -0.98
C SER A 58 -8.15 8.27 0.37
N PRO A 59 -7.14 7.85 1.15
CA PRO A 59 -7.38 7.23 2.43
C PRO A 59 -7.94 8.26 3.42
N PRO A 60 -9.01 7.92 4.18
CA PRO A 60 -9.62 8.83 5.14
C PRO A 60 -8.74 9.07 6.37
N ALA A 61 -7.83 8.14 6.65
CA ALA A 61 -6.94 8.17 7.81
C ALA A 61 -5.68 7.35 7.54
N SER A 62 -4.78 7.27 8.53
CA SER A 62 -3.54 6.51 8.49
C SER A 62 -2.42 7.20 7.71
N MET A 63 -1.23 6.64 7.85
CA MET A 63 -0.01 6.99 7.14
C MET A 63 0.23 6.11 5.90
N PHE A 64 -0.77 5.35 5.48
CA PHE A 64 -0.70 4.44 4.35
C PHE A 64 -1.84 4.69 3.37
N ALA A 65 -1.55 4.51 2.08
CA ALA A 65 -2.56 4.38 1.04
C ALA A 65 -2.62 2.92 0.60
N TRP A 66 -3.82 2.35 0.57
CA TRP A 66 -4.11 1.03 0.03
C TRP A 66 -4.57 1.21 -1.41
N SER A 67 -3.70 0.86 -2.34
CA SER A 67 -3.80 1.28 -3.73
C SER A 67 -4.09 0.07 -4.61
N PRO A 68 -5.20 0.05 -5.37
CA PRO A 68 -5.46 -1.02 -6.32
C PRO A 68 -4.39 -1.01 -7.41
N ILE A 69 -3.99 -2.19 -7.86
CA ILE A 69 -3.07 -2.34 -8.98
C ILE A 69 -3.80 -1.88 -10.25
N PRO A 70 -3.19 -1.02 -11.09
CA PRO A 70 -3.77 -0.63 -12.36
C PRO A 70 -4.10 -1.85 -13.23
N GLU A 71 -5.22 -1.83 -13.94
CA GLU A 71 -5.76 -2.98 -14.67
C GLU A 71 -4.73 -3.67 -15.58
N LYS A 72 -3.92 -2.88 -16.30
CA LYS A 72 -2.85 -3.40 -17.17
C LYS A 72 -1.85 -4.33 -16.46
N PHE A 73 -1.61 -4.11 -15.17
CA PHE A 73 -0.62 -4.84 -14.38
C PHE A 73 -1.24 -5.88 -13.43
N ARG A 74 -2.57 -5.98 -13.38
CA ARG A 74 -3.27 -6.82 -12.40
C ARG A 74 -2.90 -8.29 -12.50
N HIS A 75 -2.65 -8.79 -13.70
CA HIS A 75 -2.25 -10.18 -13.96
C HIS A 75 -0.90 -10.56 -13.36
N LEU A 76 -0.03 -9.58 -13.04
CA LEU A 76 1.25 -9.81 -12.38
C LEU A 76 1.11 -10.09 -10.87
N GLY A 77 -0.08 -9.87 -10.29
CA GLY A 77 -0.28 -9.90 -8.84
C GLY A 77 0.48 -8.79 -8.12
N SER A 78 0.28 -8.70 -6.79
CA SER A 78 0.87 -7.61 -6.01
C SER A 78 2.39 -7.73 -5.86
N MET A 79 2.93 -8.96 -5.83
CA MET A 79 4.37 -9.19 -5.75
C MET A 79 5.06 -8.79 -7.06
N GLY A 80 4.53 -9.25 -8.21
CA GLY A 80 5.08 -8.91 -9.53
C GLY A 80 5.02 -7.41 -9.79
N PHE A 81 3.89 -6.76 -9.48
CA PHE A 81 3.76 -5.32 -9.65
C PHE A 81 4.69 -4.51 -8.73
N ALA A 82 4.84 -4.91 -7.45
CA ALA A 82 5.77 -4.25 -6.54
C ALA A 82 7.23 -4.39 -6.99
N THR A 83 7.63 -5.56 -7.49
CA THR A 83 8.95 -5.80 -8.09
C THR A 83 9.18 -4.93 -9.32
N LEU A 84 8.18 -4.85 -10.20
CA LEU A 84 8.25 -4.03 -11.41
C LEU A 84 8.39 -2.53 -11.09
N LEU A 85 7.64 -2.02 -10.11
CA LEU A 85 7.78 -0.64 -9.62
C LEU A 85 9.18 -0.36 -9.08
N LEU A 86 9.74 -1.30 -8.33
CA LEU A 86 11.09 -1.16 -7.78
C LEU A 86 12.14 -1.11 -8.89
N GLU A 87 12.09 -2.03 -9.82
CA GLU A 87 13.13 -2.18 -10.86
C GLU A 87 13.04 -1.13 -11.99
N LYS A 88 11.82 -0.73 -12.37
CA LYS A 88 11.60 0.14 -13.54
C LYS A 88 11.21 1.59 -13.18
N ALA A 89 10.83 1.83 -11.93
CA ALA A 89 10.41 3.16 -11.47
C ALA A 89 11.15 3.65 -10.23
N ASP A 90 12.05 2.86 -9.64
CA ASP A 90 12.73 3.18 -8.36
C ASP A 90 11.73 3.50 -7.23
N VAL A 91 10.59 2.80 -7.21
CA VAL A 91 9.52 3.01 -6.22
C VAL A 91 9.28 1.73 -5.45
N ALA A 92 9.61 1.73 -4.16
CA ALA A 92 9.34 0.62 -3.26
C ALA A 92 7.96 0.74 -2.63
N VAL A 93 7.15 -0.32 -2.76
CA VAL A 93 5.83 -0.46 -2.15
C VAL A 93 5.71 -1.83 -1.48
N ALA A 94 4.82 -1.97 -0.51
CA ALA A 94 4.56 -3.28 0.08
C ALA A 94 3.51 -4.03 -0.75
N PRO A 95 3.80 -5.25 -1.23
CA PRO A 95 2.83 -6.06 -1.95
C PRO A 95 1.67 -6.47 -1.04
N GLY A 96 0.46 -6.39 -1.55
CA GLY A 96 -0.74 -6.64 -0.76
C GLY A 96 -0.90 -8.08 -0.29
N ILE A 97 -0.37 -9.06 -1.04
CA ILE A 97 -0.34 -10.47 -0.64
C ILE A 97 0.32 -10.68 0.73
N GLY A 98 1.26 -9.83 1.12
CA GLY A 98 1.89 -9.84 2.44
C GLY A 98 0.94 -9.56 3.60
N PHE A 99 -0.29 -9.10 3.31
CA PHE A 99 -1.37 -8.83 4.28
C PHE A 99 -2.53 -9.84 4.18
N GLY A 100 -2.34 -10.90 3.44
CA GLY A 100 -3.33 -11.97 3.21
C GLY A 100 -3.75 -12.08 1.75
N GLU A 101 -4.35 -13.21 1.39
CA GLU A 101 -4.71 -13.54 0.00
C GLU A 101 -5.63 -12.51 -0.68
N TYR A 102 -6.53 -11.89 0.07
CA TYR A 102 -7.42 -10.84 -0.43
C TYR A 102 -6.70 -9.53 -0.76
N GLY A 103 -5.44 -9.39 -0.33
CA GLY A 103 -4.61 -8.23 -0.63
C GLY A 103 -3.94 -8.26 -2.00
N ASP A 104 -3.93 -9.39 -2.70
CA ASP A 104 -3.12 -9.57 -3.90
C ASP A 104 -3.47 -8.64 -5.07
N GLY A 105 -4.65 -8.05 -5.09
CA GLY A 105 -5.04 -7.01 -6.07
C GLY A 105 -4.55 -5.60 -5.73
N HIS A 106 -3.77 -5.41 -4.66
CA HIS A 106 -3.40 -4.10 -4.13
C HIS A 106 -1.93 -4.03 -3.74
N VAL A 107 -1.43 -2.81 -3.60
CA VAL A 107 -0.15 -2.50 -2.93
C VAL A 107 -0.35 -1.44 -1.87
N ARG A 108 0.47 -1.46 -0.82
CA ARG A 108 0.45 -0.46 0.25
C ARG A 108 1.59 0.54 0.05
N ILE A 109 1.23 1.82 -0.04
CA ILE A 109 2.17 2.94 -0.16
C ILE A 109 2.26 3.65 1.19
N GLY A 110 3.48 3.89 1.70
CA GLY A 110 3.72 4.69 2.89
C GLY A 110 3.82 6.19 2.57
N LEU A 111 3.15 7.03 3.35
CA LEU A 111 3.19 8.50 3.25
C LEU A 111 4.36 9.08 4.06
N VAL A 112 5.46 8.36 4.14
CA VAL A 112 6.60 8.72 5.03
C VAL A 112 7.57 9.70 4.41
N GLU A 113 7.59 9.82 3.08
CA GLU A 113 8.47 10.70 2.33
C GLU A 113 7.92 12.13 2.20
N ASN A 114 8.82 13.07 1.91
CA ASN A 114 8.43 14.46 1.64
C ASN A 114 7.78 14.58 0.26
N GLU A 115 7.13 15.74 0.02
CA GLU A 115 6.38 15.98 -1.23
C GLU A 115 7.23 15.91 -2.50
N GLN A 116 8.51 16.36 -2.45
CA GLN A 116 9.39 16.31 -3.62
C GLN A 116 9.67 14.86 -4.02
N ARG A 117 9.91 13.98 -3.06
CA ARG A 117 10.10 12.54 -3.29
C ARG A 117 8.83 11.88 -3.80
N ILE A 118 7.67 12.24 -3.25
CA ILE A 118 6.37 11.74 -3.74
C ILE A 118 6.16 12.16 -5.20
N ARG A 119 6.40 13.42 -5.54
CA ARG A 119 6.32 13.91 -6.93
C ARG A 119 7.34 13.25 -7.85
N GLN A 120 8.54 12.95 -7.35
CA GLN A 120 9.56 12.21 -8.12
C GLN A 120 9.08 10.80 -8.41
N ALA A 121 8.58 10.08 -7.40
CA ALA A 121 8.00 8.74 -7.57
C ALA A 121 6.87 8.75 -8.62
N ALA A 122 5.97 9.73 -8.55
CA ALA A 122 4.89 9.87 -9.53
C ALA A 122 5.39 10.12 -10.96
N ARG A 123 6.47 10.89 -11.15
CA ARG A 123 7.09 11.06 -12.48
C ARG A 123 7.67 9.76 -13.02
N ASN A 124 8.29 8.96 -12.16
CA ASN A 124 8.86 7.68 -12.53
C ASN A 124 7.74 6.69 -12.90
N VAL A 125 6.69 6.60 -12.07
CA VAL A 125 5.49 5.81 -12.35
C VAL A 125 4.84 6.24 -13.67
N LYS A 126 4.74 7.54 -13.96
CA LYS A 126 4.20 8.03 -15.23
C LYS A 126 4.95 7.47 -16.42
N ARG A 127 6.29 7.46 -16.37
CA ARG A 127 7.12 6.87 -17.45
C ARG A 127 6.87 5.37 -17.61
N LEU A 128 6.72 4.65 -16.49
CA LEU A 128 6.37 3.24 -16.49
C LEU A 128 5.00 3.01 -17.13
N MET A 129 3.98 3.79 -16.75
CA MET A 129 2.63 3.69 -17.32
C MET A 129 2.58 3.96 -18.83
N GLN A 130 3.38 4.93 -19.30
CA GLN A 130 3.47 5.27 -20.72
C GLN A 130 4.09 4.15 -21.57
N ASN A 131 4.98 3.35 -20.99
CA ASN A 131 5.67 2.25 -21.65
C ASN A 131 5.22 0.87 -21.13
N ALA A 132 4.01 0.81 -20.55
CA ALA A 132 3.53 -0.37 -19.84
C ALA A 132 3.61 -1.66 -20.66
N ASP A 133 3.13 -1.64 -21.90
CA ASP A 133 3.01 -2.84 -22.72
C ASP A 133 4.41 -3.44 -23.05
N GLN A 134 5.38 -2.58 -23.35
CA GLN A 134 6.77 -3.00 -23.56
C GLN A 134 7.40 -3.55 -22.27
N ILE A 135 7.22 -2.83 -21.17
CA ILE A 135 7.83 -3.19 -19.88
C ILE A 135 7.25 -4.50 -19.35
N ILE A 136 5.94 -4.73 -19.52
CA ILE A 136 5.28 -5.99 -19.15
C ILE A 136 5.85 -7.13 -19.97
N ALA A 137 5.95 -6.98 -21.29
CA ALA A 137 6.49 -8.02 -22.17
C ALA A 137 7.95 -8.40 -21.82
N GLU A 138 8.81 -7.40 -21.56
CA GLU A 138 10.19 -7.61 -21.10
C GLU A 138 10.25 -8.34 -19.74
N TYR A 139 9.32 -8.02 -18.83
CA TYR A 139 9.25 -8.61 -17.50
C TYR A 139 8.79 -10.07 -17.55
N GLU A 140 7.77 -10.35 -18.36
CA GLU A 140 7.22 -11.70 -18.57
C GLU A 140 8.24 -12.62 -19.28
N ASP A 141 8.92 -12.12 -20.31
CA ASP A 141 9.96 -12.86 -21.03
C ASP A 141 11.09 -13.27 -20.08
N ARG A 142 11.55 -12.34 -19.25
CA ARG A 142 12.59 -12.61 -18.24
C ARG A 142 12.19 -13.68 -17.23
N LEU A 143 10.91 -13.76 -16.87
CA LEU A 143 10.40 -14.76 -15.91
C LEU A 143 9.97 -16.06 -16.57
N GLY A 144 9.98 -16.15 -17.91
CA GLY A 144 9.48 -17.30 -18.64
C GLY A 144 7.97 -17.49 -18.49
N ILE A 145 7.23 -16.42 -18.17
CA ILE A 145 5.77 -16.43 -18.03
C ILE A 145 5.18 -16.06 -19.39
N SER A 146 4.71 -17.08 -20.13
CA SER A 146 3.92 -16.80 -21.34
C SER A 146 2.56 -16.22 -20.96
N ALA A 147 2.08 -15.21 -21.68
CA ALA A 147 0.87 -14.42 -21.45
C ALA A 147 -0.47 -15.20 -21.34
N SER A 148 -0.45 -16.53 -21.25
CA SER A 148 -1.64 -17.37 -21.39
C SER A 148 -2.14 -18.06 -20.11
N VAL A 149 -1.48 -17.97 -18.94
CA VAL A 149 -1.94 -18.73 -17.76
C VAL A 149 -1.62 -18.02 -16.43
N VAL A 150 -2.49 -17.15 -15.94
CA VAL A 150 -2.74 -17.06 -14.49
C VAL A 150 -4.22 -16.75 -14.27
N PRO A 151 -5.08 -17.72 -13.89
CA PRO A 151 -6.41 -17.42 -13.39
C PRO A 151 -6.29 -16.81 -11.99
N HIS A 152 -6.79 -15.60 -11.82
CA HIS A 152 -6.92 -14.91 -10.54
C HIS A 152 -7.83 -15.73 -9.59
N PRO A 153 -7.45 -16.02 -8.32
CA PRO A 153 -8.23 -16.85 -7.41
C PRO A 153 -9.58 -16.27 -6.97
N SER A 154 -9.93 -15.05 -7.34
CA SER A 154 -11.18 -14.37 -6.93
C SER A 154 -12.43 -14.75 -7.74
N ALA A 155 -12.40 -15.72 -8.66
CA ALA A 155 -13.55 -16.13 -9.46
C ALA A 155 -14.32 -17.34 -8.91
N LYS A 156 -14.25 -17.66 -7.62
CA LYS A 156 -15.23 -18.56 -7.02
C LYS A 156 -16.52 -17.80 -6.75
N GLN A 157 -17.38 -17.78 -7.75
CA GLN A 157 -18.80 -17.44 -7.61
C GLN A 157 -19.40 -18.31 -6.52
N THR A 158 -20.00 -17.68 -5.53
CA THR A 158 -20.97 -18.32 -4.64
C THR A 158 -22.20 -18.68 -5.48
N SER A 159 -22.22 -19.88 -6.04
CA SER A 159 -23.43 -20.47 -6.56
C SER A 159 -24.35 -20.75 -5.37
N GLY A 160 -25.42 -19.97 -5.27
CA GLY A 160 -26.49 -20.17 -4.30
C GLY A 160 -27.08 -21.57 -4.45
N ALA A 161 -27.01 -22.32 -3.37
CA ALA A 161 -27.89 -23.47 -3.19
C ALA A 161 -29.18 -22.98 -2.52
N GLY A 162 -30.20 -22.76 -3.33
CA GLY A 162 -31.57 -22.74 -2.83
C GLY A 162 -31.89 -24.09 -2.17
N ARG A 163 -32.49 -24.04 -0.99
CA ARG A 163 -33.24 -25.14 -0.44
C ARG A 163 -34.61 -24.64 -0.03
N THR A 164 -35.56 -25.28 -0.66
CA THR A 164 -36.96 -25.40 -0.33
C THR A 164 -37.24 -25.62 1.16
#